data_ec7936a98bf6dca55ca72496d4d39616
#
_entry.id   ec7936a98bf6dca55ca72496d4d39616
#
_cell.length_a   1.000
_cell.length_b   1.000
_cell.length_c   1.000
_cell.angle_alpha   90.00
_cell.angle_beta   90.00
_cell.angle_gamma   90.00
#
_symmetry.space_group_name_H-M   'P 1'
#
loop_
_entity.id
_entity.type
_entity.pdbx_description
1 polymer ?
#
loop_
_entity_poly.entity_id
_entity_poly.type
_entity_poly.pdbx_seq_one_letter_code
_entity_poly.pdbx_strand_id
1 'polypeptide(L)'
;MYLLNRERDLLFPWQTLVALLMILTAVQFTLLRPNEVHATVYKQNAEQIQPIKVEPVAPVKPKFLQLVNTDEKVHYSDRDLFCMAKNIYHEAGSEPTLGKYAVAQVTVNRMKSPDFGGRVCSVVFQPYQFSWANNHSKRWYTPNNASWAEAKRIARDVLENGKRVYGMDDVLYYHATYVKPSWSYRFDRLARIGLHVFYEA
;
A
#
# COMPACT_ATOMS: atom_id res chain seq x y z
N MET A 1 -0.63 90.94 2.29
CA MET A 1 0.55 90.03 2.28
C MET A 1 0.17 88.76 1.51
N TYR A 2 0.70 88.67 0.32
CA TYR A 2 0.28 87.72 -0.70
C TYR A 2 0.89 86.35 -0.50
N LEU A 3 0.13 85.25 -0.63
CA LEU A 3 0.64 83.96 -0.94
C LEU A 3 -0.13 83.38 -2.13
N LEU A 4 0.56 83.27 -3.21
CA LEU A 4 0.10 82.68 -4.47
C LEU A 4 0.10 81.13 -4.36
N ASN A 5 -1.09 80.58 -4.50
CA ASN A 5 -1.29 79.12 -4.68
C ASN A 5 -1.06 78.81 -6.15
N ARG A 6 -0.10 77.93 -6.49
CA ARG A 6 0.18 77.51 -7.84
C ARG A 6 -0.02 76.01 -7.93
N GLU A 7 -1.26 75.60 -8.13
CA GLU A 7 -1.55 74.24 -8.54
C GLU A 7 -1.19 74.08 -10.03
N ARG A 8 -0.29 73.17 -10.30
CA ARG A 8 0.01 72.73 -11.66
C ARG A 8 -0.86 71.51 -11.96
N ASP A 9 -1.90 71.73 -12.73
CA ASP A 9 -2.72 70.72 -13.33
C ASP A 9 -1.88 69.91 -14.33
N LEU A 10 -1.44 68.74 -13.97
CA LEU A 10 -0.89 67.75 -14.86
C LEU A 10 -2.04 67.05 -15.57
N LEU A 11 -2.68 67.72 -16.51
CA LEU A 11 -3.63 67.13 -17.43
C LEU A 11 -2.85 66.24 -18.42
N PHE A 12 -2.70 64.99 -18.12
CA PHE A 12 -2.28 64.04 -19.13
C PHE A 12 -3.37 63.96 -20.21
N PRO A 13 -3.03 64.23 -21.46
CA PRO A 13 -4.05 64.19 -22.50
C PRO A 13 -4.60 62.80 -22.67
N TRP A 14 -5.91 62.64 -22.63
CA TRP A 14 -6.66 61.40 -22.79
C TRP A 14 -6.11 60.50 -23.93
N GLN A 15 -5.60 61.11 -25.00
CA GLN A 15 -4.99 60.42 -26.16
C GLN A 15 -3.75 59.59 -25.77
N THR A 16 -2.95 60.00 -24.80
CA THR A 16 -1.76 59.27 -24.36
C THR A 16 -2.15 58.05 -23.51
N LEU A 17 -3.20 58.17 -22.71
CA LEU A 17 -3.74 57.06 -21.93
C LEU A 17 -4.33 55.96 -22.83
N VAL A 18 -5.08 56.35 -23.87
CA VAL A 18 -5.65 55.39 -24.84
C VAL A 18 -4.55 54.69 -25.64
N ALA A 19 -3.51 55.41 -26.07
CA ALA A 19 -2.37 54.83 -26.78
C ALA A 19 -1.59 53.83 -25.89
N LEU A 20 -1.38 54.12 -24.65
CA LEU A 20 -0.74 53.19 -23.68
C LEU A 20 -1.58 51.94 -23.42
N LEU A 21 -2.90 52.08 -23.33
CA LEU A 21 -3.82 50.92 -23.16
C LEU A 21 -3.81 50.00 -24.40
N MET A 22 -3.76 50.59 -25.60
CA MET A 22 -3.72 49.81 -26.86
C MET A 22 -2.39 49.08 -27.02
N ILE A 23 -1.27 49.65 -26.59
CA ILE A 23 0.05 49.00 -26.58
C ILE A 23 0.08 47.84 -25.58
N LEU A 24 -0.46 48.04 -24.39
CA LEU A 24 -0.53 47.00 -23.37
C LEU A 24 -1.39 45.80 -23.81
N THR A 25 -2.53 46.02 -24.45
CA THR A 25 -3.39 44.95 -24.97
C THR A 25 -2.73 44.20 -26.12
N ALA A 26 -2.00 44.90 -27.02
CA ALA A 26 -1.27 44.26 -28.11
C ALA A 26 -0.12 43.37 -27.59
N VAL A 27 0.61 43.82 -26.57
CA VAL A 27 1.69 43.04 -25.93
C VAL A 27 1.12 41.80 -25.23
N GLN A 28 -0.01 41.93 -24.52
CA GLN A 28 -0.65 40.79 -23.88
C GLN A 28 -1.17 39.78 -24.92
N PHE A 29 -1.70 40.23 -26.06
CA PHE A 29 -2.20 39.32 -27.10
C PHE A 29 -1.06 38.57 -27.78
N THR A 30 0.13 39.13 -27.91
CA THR A 30 1.31 38.47 -28.46
C THR A 30 1.95 37.50 -27.51
N LEU A 31 1.88 37.78 -26.17
CA LEU A 31 2.41 36.88 -25.14
C LEU A 31 1.47 35.71 -24.80
N LEU A 32 0.18 35.81 -25.10
CA LEU A 32 -0.83 34.78 -24.87
C LEU A 32 -1.15 33.91 -26.08
N ARG A 33 -0.43 34.05 -27.20
CA ARG A 33 -0.57 33.08 -28.28
C ARG A 33 -0.02 31.74 -27.80
N PRO A 34 -0.85 30.70 -27.70
CA PRO A 34 -0.31 29.35 -27.41
C PRO A 34 0.73 29.05 -28.48
N ASN A 35 1.93 28.71 -28.03
CA ASN A 35 3.06 28.41 -28.90
C ASN A 35 2.66 27.34 -29.91
N GLU A 36 2.50 27.68 -31.17
CA GLU A 36 2.27 26.72 -32.27
C GLU A 36 3.40 25.70 -32.38
N VAL A 37 4.57 26.02 -31.79
CA VAL A 37 5.72 25.12 -31.65
C VAL A 37 5.35 23.85 -30.88
N HIS A 38 4.49 23.92 -29.83
CA HIS A 38 4.05 22.72 -29.14
C HIS A 38 3.12 21.82 -29.95
N ALA A 39 2.31 22.40 -30.84
CA ALA A 39 1.40 21.62 -31.67
C ALA A 39 2.14 20.87 -32.81
N THR A 40 3.20 21.44 -33.35
CA THR A 40 4.05 20.80 -34.37
C THR A 40 4.93 19.69 -33.76
N VAL A 41 5.49 19.90 -32.57
CA VAL A 41 6.27 18.87 -31.88
C VAL A 41 5.38 17.69 -31.50
N TYR A 42 4.14 17.93 -31.04
CA TYR A 42 3.19 16.87 -30.76
C TYR A 42 2.78 16.06 -31.97
N LYS A 43 2.57 16.73 -33.14
CA LYS A 43 2.25 16.03 -34.39
C LYS A 43 3.42 15.18 -34.91
N GLN A 44 4.64 15.69 -34.87
CA GLN A 44 5.82 14.93 -35.28
C GLN A 44 6.10 13.72 -34.40
N ASN A 45 5.90 13.84 -33.05
CA ASN A 45 6.02 12.71 -32.16
C ASN A 45 4.89 11.70 -32.30
N ALA A 46 3.68 12.12 -32.70
CA ALA A 46 2.57 11.20 -32.92
C ALA A 46 2.75 10.35 -34.19
N GLU A 47 3.44 10.86 -35.19
CA GLU A 47 3.72 10.11 -36.44
C GLU A 47 4.87 9.11 -36.30
N GLN A 48 5.74 9.27 -35.30
CA GLN A 48 6.86 8.33 -35.00
C GLN A 48 6.50 7.25 -33.99
N ILE A 49 5.34 7.33 -33.35
CA ILE A 49 4.88 6.24 -32.47
C ILE A 49 4.34 5.14 -33.37
N GLN A 50 5.23 4.27 -33.83
CA GLN A 50 4.79 2.99 -34.34
C GLN A 50 3.99 2.29 -33.25
N PRO A 51 2.81 1.68 -33.55
CA PRO A 51 2.08 0.93 -32.54
C PRO A 51 3.04 -0.12 -31.98
N ILE A 52 3.40 0.04 -30.69
CA ILE A 52 4.12 -0.99 -29.98
C ILE A 52 3.26 -2.25 -30.14
N LYS A 53 3.78 -3.20 -30.91
CA LYS A 53 3.16 -4.52 -31.02
C LYS A 53 3.27 -5.12 -29.62
N VAL A 54 2.26 -4.86 -28.81
CA VAL A 54 2.12 -5.51 -27.51
C VAL A 54 1.88 -6.98 -27.86
N GLU A 55 2.94 -7.75 -27.84
CA GLU A 55 2.77 -9.21 -27.83
C GLU A 55 1.83 -9.51 -26.66
N PRO A 56 0.78 -10.31 -26.86
CA PRO A 56 -0.07 -10.67 -25.76
C PRO A 56 0.84 -11.31 -24.73
N VAL A 57 1.08 -10.60 -23.62
CA VAL A 57 1.72 -11.19 -22.44
C VAL A 57 0.88 -12.40 -22.12
N ALA A 58 1.46 -13.59 -22.32
CA ALA A 58 0.78 -14.83 -22.00
C ALA A 58 0.15 -14.64 -20.62
N PRO A 59 -1.14 -14.96 -20.43
CA PRO A 59 -1.79 -14.77 -19.15
C PRO A 59 -0.90 -15.45 -18.11
N VAL A 60 -0.30 -14.66 -17.22
CA VAL A 60 0.44 -15.18 -16.08
C VAL A 60 -0.58 -16.04 -15.36
N LYS A 61 -0.46 -17.35 -15.50
CA LYS A 61 -1.36 -18.29 -14.82
C LYS A 61 -1.30 -17.87 -13.36
N PRO A 62 -2.45 -17.59 -12.73
CA PRO A 62 -2.42 -17.17 -11.34
C PRO A 62 -1.62 -18.25 -10.60
N LYS A 63 -0.55 -17.84 -9.94
CA LYS A 63 0.29 -18.71 -9.11
C LYS A 63 -0.68 -19.38 -8.14
N PHE A 64 -1.04 -20.65 -8.35
CA PHE A 64 -2.03 -21.31 -7.52
C PHE A 64 -1.45 -21.43 -6.13
N LEU A 65 -1.90 -20.57 -5.23
CA LEU A 65 -1.57 -20.65 -3.83
C LEU A 65 -2.13 -21.96 -3.30
N GLN A 66 -1.25 -22.85 -2.87
CA GLN A 66 -1.59 -24.16 -2.33
C GLN A 66 -0.78 -24.45 -1.08
N LEU A 67 -1.28 -25.33 -0.24
CA LEU A 67 -0.53 -25.80 0.92
C LEU A 67 0.55 -26.79 0.46
N VAL A 68 1.78 -26.55 0.91
CA VAL A 68 2.94 -27.42 0.70
C VAL A 68 3.60 -27.74 2.04
N ASN A 69 4.29 -28.85 2.13
CA ASN A 69 5.19 -29.14 3.23
C ASN A 69 6.60 -28.72 2.81
N THR A 70 7.30 -28.04 3.71
CA THR A 70 8.71 -27.67 3.53
C THR A 70 9.55 -28.34 4.62
N ASP A 71 10.85 -28.43 4.41
CA ASP A 71 11.79 -28.90 5.44
C ASP A 71 12.09 -27.83 6.49
N GLU A 72 11.51 -26.64 6.31
CA GLU A 72 11.73 -25.52 7.20
C GLU A 72 10.95 -25.68 8.50
N LYS A 73 11.66 -25.99 9.58
CA LYS A 73 11.14 -26.05 10.94
C LYS A 73 11.51 -24.78 11.70
N VAL A 74 10.58 -24.29 12.47
CA VAL A 74 10.78 -23.12 13.33
C VAL A 74 11.06 -23.61 14.75
N HIS A 75 12.15 -23.13 15.36
CA HIS A 75 12.34 -23.35 16.80
C HIS A 75 11.32 -22.54 17.60
N TYR A 76 10.51 -23.18 18.41
CA TYR A 76 9.43 -22.56 19.14
C TYR A 76 9.28 -23.15 20.57
N SER A 77 8.65 -22.39 21.46
CA SER A 77 8.21 -22.83 22.78
C SER A 77 6.69 -23.02 22.80
N ASP A 78 6.17 -23.66 23.84
CA ASP A 78 4.72 -23.76 24.08
C ASP A 78 4.04 -22.39 24.08
N ARG A 79 4.74 -21.38 24.59
CA ARG A 79 4.27 -19.99 24.57
C ARG A 79 4.19 -19.44 23.14
N ASP A 80 5.15 -19.75 22.29
CA ASP A 80 5.13 -19.32 20.87
C ASP A 80 3.99 -20.03 20.13
N LEU A 81 3.75 -21.32 20.41
CA LEU A 81 2.60 -22.04 19.87
C LEU A 81 1.27 -21.40 20.30
N PHE A 82 1.15 -21.00 21.56
CA PHE A 82 -0.01 -20.27 22.05
C PHE A 82 -0.18 -18.92 21.34
N CYS A 83 0.89 -18.14 21.17
CA CYS A 83 0.85 -16.85 20.47
C CYS A 83 0.44 -17.02 19.01
N MET A 84 0.98 -18.02 18.30
CA MET A 84 0.60 -18.31 16.92
C MET A 84 -0.89 -18.69 16.81
N ALA A 85 -1.35 -19.58 17.68
CA ALA A 85 -2.76 -19.97 17.72
C ALA A 85 -3.68 -18.78 18.02
N LYS A 86 -3.28 -17.88 18.91
CA LYS A 86 -4.01 -16.64 19.22
C LYS A 86 -4.10 -15.73 18.00
N ASN A 87 -3.00 -15.58 17.26
CA ASN A 87 -2.99 -14.78 16.06
C ASN A 87 -3.96 -15.34 15.00
N ILE A 88 -3.86 -16.62 14.70
CA ILE A 88 -4.75 -17.30 13.75
C ILE A 88 -6.22 -17.17 14.19
N TYR A 89 -6.50 -17.38 15.46
CA TYR A 89 -7.86 -17.33 15.99
C TYR A 89 -8.50 -15.95 15.85
N HIS A 90 -7.78 -14.88 16.18
CA HIS A 90 -8.33 -13.53 16.16
C HIS A 90 -8.31 -12.89 14.78
N GLU A 91 -7.29 -13.15 13.97
CA GLU A 91 -7.14 -12.53 12.66
C GLU A 91 -7.83 -13.32 11.54
N ALA A 92 -7.83 -14.64 11.65
CA ALA A 92 -8.27 -15.50 10.56
C ALA A 92 -9.31 -16.54 10.97
N GLY A 93 -9.95 -16.42 12.14
CA GLY A 93 -10.88 -17.43 12.66
C GLY A 93 -12.03 -17.78 11.70
N SER A 94 -12.54 -16.80 10.95
CA SER A 94 -13.61 -16.95 9.96
C SER A 94 -13.10 -17.14 8.51
N GLU A 95 -11.78 -17.10 8.30
CA GLU A 95 -11.18 -17.22 6.98
C GLU A 95 -11.20 -18.67 6.47
N PRO A 96 -11.13 -18.88 5.13
CA PRO A 96 -10.86 -20.19 4.57
C PRO A 96 -9.57 -20.78 5.13
N THR A 97 -9.45 -22.10 5.15
CA THR A 97 -8.26 -22.79 5.69
C THR A 97 -6.95 -22.23 5.11
N LEU A 98 -6.90 -21.98 3.79
CA LEU A 98 -5.73 -21.38 3.14
C LEU A 98 -5.39 -19.98 3.73
N GLY A 99 -6.39 -19.16 4.03
CA GLY A 99 -6.21 -17.84 4.64
C GLY A 99 -5.64 -17.91 6.06
N LYS A 100 -6.06 -18.93 6.84
CA LYS A 100 -5.51 -19.19 8.17
C LYS A 100 -4.01 -19.54 8.12
N TYR A 101 -3.62 -20.40 7.17
CA TYR A 101 -2.20 -20.72 6.93
C TYR A 101 -1.42 -19.52 6.42
N ALA A 102 -2.01 -18.70 5.55
CA ALA A 102 -1.39 -17.49 5.04
C ALA A 102 -1.06 -16.49 6.17
N VAL A 103 -2.00 -16.23 7.08
CA VAL A 103 -1.77 -15.36 8.26
C VAL A 103 -0.68 -15.94 9.17
N ALA A 104 -0.66 -17.27 9.39
CA ALA A 104 0.39 -17.92 10.17
C ALA A 104 1.77 -17.79 9.50
N GLN A 105 1.83 -17.97 8.17
CA GLN A 105 3.08 -17.84 7.42
C GLN A 105 3.63 -16.42 7.46
N VAL A 106 2.80 -15.37 7.35
CA VAL A 106 3.25 -14.00 7.53
C VAL A 106 3.94 -13.82 8.89
N THR A 107 3.43 -14.45 9.95
CA THR A 107 4.10 -14.40 11.27
C THR A 107 5.49 -15.06 11.23
N VAL A 108 5.64 -16.19 10.55
CA VAL A 108 6.95 -16.87 10.38
C VAL A 108 7.88 -16.01 9.52
N ASN A 109 7.40 -15.43 8.42
CA ASN A 109 8.21 -14.55 7.57
C ASN A 109 8.72 -13.33 8.36
N ARG A 110 7.85 -12.71 9.15
CA ARG A 110 8.22 -11.59 10.04
C ARG A 110 9.28 -11.96 11.06
N MET A 111 9.26 -13.18 11.60
CA MET A 111 10.32 -13.65 12.52
C MET A 111 11.71 -13.68 11.87
N LYS A 112 11.78 -13.83 10.55
CA LYS A 112 13.04 -13.86 9.79
C LYS A 112 13.48 -12.47 9.34
N SER A 113 12.55 -11.53 9.29
CA SER A 113 12.83 -10.15 8.88
C SER A 113 13.46 -9.35 10.03
N PRO A 114 14.49 -8.53 9.76
CA PRO A 114 15.13 -7.69 10.79
C PRO A 114 14.21 -6.62 11.36
N ASP A 115 13.11 -6.29 10.66
CA ASP A 115 12.16 -5.26 11.06
C ASP A 115 11.19 -5.72 12.15
N PHE A 116 11.19 -7.01 12.48
CA PHE A 116 10.29 -7.62 13.45
C PHE A 116 11.05 -8.39 14.51
N GLY A 117 10.36 -8.78 15.58
CA GLY A 117 10.96 -9.62 16.61
C GLY A 117 11.21 -11.05 16.13
N GLY A 118 12.37 -11.63 16.47
CA GLY A 118 12.79 -12.97 16.02
C GLY A 118 12.03 -14.16 16.63
N ARG A 119 10.92 -13.94 17.35
CA ARG A 119 10.08 -14.97 17.98
C ARG A 119 8.61 -14.71 17.71
N VAL A 120 7.81 -15.78 17.68
CA VAL A 120 6.35 -15.69 17.42
C VAL A 120 5.66 -14.67 18.33
N CYS A 121 5.86 -14.81 19.63
CA CYS A 121 5.21 -13.90 20.58
C CYS A 121 5.69 -12.44 20.42
N SER A 122 6.96 -12.22 20.06
CA SER A 122 7.49 -10.88 19.82
C SER A 122 6.83 -10.23 18.61
N VAL A 123 6.61 -10.99 17.53
CA VAL A 123 5.90 -10.53 16.33
C VAL A 123 4.43 -10.25 16.64
N VAL A 124 3.74 -11.21 17.30
CA VAL A 124 2.29 -11.12 17.53
C VAL A 124 1.93 -10.02 18.52
N PHE A 125 2.77 -9.79 19.54
CA PHE A 125 2.52 -8.77 20.55
C PHE A 125 3.32 -7.47 20.33
N GLN A 126 3.90 -7.29 19.15
CA GLN A 126 4.51 -6.03 18.79
C GLN A 126 3.47 -4.89 18.89
N PRO A 127 3.81 -3.75 19.49
CA PRO A 127 2.88 -2.64 19.65
C PRO A 127 2.22 -2.24 18.30
N TYR A 128 0.92 -2.02 18.34
CA TYR A 128 0.11 -1.57 17.18
C TYR A 128 -0.07 -2.57 16.04
N GLN A 129 0.47 -3.80 16.13
CA GLN A 129 0.27 -4.81 15.08
C GLN A 129 -1.18 -5.31 15.03
N PHE A 130 -1.73 -5.68 16.18
CA PHE A 130 -3.09 -6.24 16.25
C PHE A 130 -3.88 -5.57 17.37
N SER A 131 -5.08 -5.08 17.06
CA SER A 131 -5.93 -4.37 18.00
C SER A 131 -6.34 -5.23 19.21
N TRP A 132 -6.63 -6.51 18.98
CA TRP A 132 -6.98 -7.47 20.05
C TRP A 132 -5.81 -7.72 21.02
N ALA A 133 -4.57 -7.64 20.53
CA ALA A 133 -3.37 -7.86 21.34
C ALA A 133 -3.14 -6.74 22.38
N ASN A 134 -3.70 -5.55 22.16
CA ASN A 134 -3.66 -4.43 23.09
C ASN A 134 -4.66 -4.60 24.26
N ASN A 135 -5.64 -5.50 24.12
CA ASN A 135 -6.59 -5.80 25.18
C ASN A 135 -6.04 -6.94 26.05
N HIS A 136 -5.72 -6.63 27.32
CA HIS A 136 -5.11 -7.58 28.25
C HIS A 136 -5.96 -8.86 28.43
N SER A 137 -7.26 -8.73 28.59
CA SER A 137 -8.16 -9.87 28.76
C SER A 137 -8.20 -10.76 27.52
N LYS A 138 -8.26 -10.17 26.32
CA LYS A 138 -8.23 -10.93 25.05
C LYS A 138 -6.88 -11.60 24.82
N ARG A 139 -5.78 -10.95 25.21
CA ARG A 139 -4.42 -11.48 25.04
C ARG A 139 -4.22 -12.82 25.72
N TRP A 140 -4.71 -12.99 26.93
CA TRP A 140 -4.44 -14.16 27.75
C TRP A 140 -5.62 -15.13 27.89
N TYR A 141 -6.82 -14.72 27.49
CA TYR A 141 -7.98 -15.61 27.48
C TYR A 141 -7.75 -16.79 26.53
N THR A 142 -8.03 -18.00 27.01
CA THR A 142 -7.97 -19.22 26.20
C THR A 142 -9.38 -19.63 25.79
N PRO A 143 -9.76 -19.50 24.50
CA PRO A 143 -11.05 -19.94 24.03
C PRO A 143 -11.22 -21.47 24.19
N ASN A 144 -12.46 -21.91 24.35
CA ASN A 144 -12.81 -23.34 24.35
C ASN A 144 -13.87 -23.62 23.29
N ASN A 145 -13.44 -23.62 22.03
CA ASN A 145 -14.33 -23.87 20.90
C ASN A 145 -13.56 -24.51 19.71
N ALA A 146 -14.30 -24.93 18.68
CA ALA A 146 -13.74 -25.59 17.50
C ALA A 146 -12.72 -24.70 16.74
N SER A 147 -12.99 -23.40 16.62
CA SER A 147 -12.08 -22.46 15.95
C SER A 147 -10.73 -22.34 16.67
N TRP A 148 -10.74 -22.40 18.02
CA TRP A 148 -9.50 -22.43 18.80
C TRP A 148 -8.74 -23.74 18.61
N ALA A 149 -9.45 -24.88 18.58
CA ALA A 149 -8.85 -26.18 18.32
C ALA A 149 -8.19 -26.21 16.91
N GLU A 150 -8.86 -25.67 15.91
CA GLU A 150 -8.33 -25.52 14.55
C GLU A 150 -7.12 -24.58 14.51
N ALA A 151 -7.19 -23.42 15.15
CA ALA A 151 -6.08 -22.49 15.22
C ALA A 151 -4.82 -23.13 15.84
N LYS A 152 -4.97 -23.91 16.90
CA LYS A 152 -3.85 -24.66 17.51
C LYS A 152 -3.28 -25.73 16.56
N ARG A 153 -4.13 -26.43 15.83
CA ARG A 153 -3.69 -27.43 14.86
C ARG A 153 -2.88 -26.76 13.73
N ILE A 154 -3.38 -25.66 13.17
CA ILE A 154 -2.67 -24.92 12.11
C ILE A 154 -1.35 -24.34 12.65
N ALA A 155 -1.34 -23.81 13.87
CA ALA A 155 -0.13 -23.33 14.50
C ALA A 155 0.97 -24.42 14.59
N ARG A 156 0.59 -25.66 14.99
CA ARG A 156 1.51 -26.81 14.96
C ARG A 156 1.95 -27.15 13.55
N ASP A 157 1.03 -27.26 12.61
CA ASP A 157 1.35 -27.58 11.23
C ASP A 157 2.41 -26.61 10.65
N VAL A 158 2.29 -25.33 10.98
CA VAL A 158 3.22 -24.30 10.49
C VAL A 158 4.57 -24.33 11.21
N LEU A 159 4.57 -24.47 12.56
CA LEU A 159 5.78 -24.38 13.35
C LEU A 159 6.56 -25.71 13.38
N GLU A 160 5.87 -26.81 13.44
CA GLU A 160 6.43 -28.16 13.67
C GLU A 160 6.65 -28.91 12.36
N ASN A 161 5.63 -28.86 11.48
CA ASN A 161 5.58 -29.67 10.26
C ASN A 161 6.02 -28.88 9.01
N GLY A 162 6.42 -27.62 9.14
CA GLY A 162 6.87 -26.79 8.02
C GLY A 162 5.79 -26.54 6.96
N LYS A 163 4.51 -26.58 7.33
CA LYS A 163 3.44 -26.37 6.35
C LYS A 163 3.34 -24.91 5.97
N ARG A 164 3.36 -24.62 4.66
CA ARG A 164 3.42 -23.28 4.08
C ARG A 164 2.40 -23.12 2.95
N VAL A 165 2.09 -21.87 2.63
CA VAL A 165 1.38 -21.51 1.40
C VAL A 165 2.44 -21.22 0.34
N TYR A 166 2.45 -22.00 -0.71
CA TYR A 166 3.42 -21.86 -1.80
C TYR A 166 3.39 -20.43 -2.38
N GLY A 167 4.56 -19.85 -2.54
CA GLY A 167 4.75 -18.53 -3.14
C GLY A 167 4.43 -17.36 -2.23
N MET A 168 4.40 -17.55 -0.91
CA MET A 168 4.23 -16.47 0.07
C MET A 168 5.46 -16.24 0.95
N ASP A 169 6.66 -16.62 0.49
CA ASP A 169 7.86 -16.63 1.34
C ASP A 169 8.32 -15.20 1.73
N ASP A 170 8.06 -14.20 0.87
CA ASP A 170 8.44 -12.80 1.09
C ASP A 170 7.26 -11.92 1.55
N VAL A 171 6.12 -12.52 1.87
CA VAL A 171 4.94 -11.78 2.31
C VAL A 171 5.08 -11.36 3.77
N LEU A 172 5.16 -10.05 4.00
CA LEU A 172 5.27 -9.47 5.34
C LEU A 172 4.01 -8.67 5.76
N TYR A 173 3.15 -8.28 4.81
CA TYR A 173 2.02 -7.41 5.09
C TYR A 173 0.71 -7.97 4.54
N TYR A 174 -0.36 -7.71 5.28
CA TYR A 174 -1.72 -7.94 4.82
C TYR A 174 -2.69 -6.95 5.48
N HIS A 175 -3.83 -6.76 4.85
CA HIS A 175 -4.96 -6.02 5.41
C HIS A 175 -6.29 -6.64 4.99
N ALA A 176 -7.34 -6.35 5.74
CA ALA A 176 -8.69 -6.77 5.37
C ALA A 176 -9.17 -6.00 4.12
N THR A 177 -9.92 -6.67 3.24
CA THR A 177 -10.37 -6.11 1.94
C THR A 177 -11.18 -4.81 2.05
N TYR A 178 -11.78 -4.54 3.20
CA TYR A 178 -12.58 -3.34 3.47
C TYR A 178 -11.78 -2.17 4.04
N VAL A 179 -10.45 -2.31 4.21
CA VAL A 179 -9.52 -1.24 4.59
C VAL A 179 -8.51 -0.99 3.48
N LYS A 180 -8.03 0.25 3.37
CA LYS A 180 -6.96 0.65 2.46
C LYS A 180 -5.90 1.45 3.23
N PRO A 181 -4.94 0.80 3.88
CA PRO A 181 -3.87 1.50 4.57
C PRO A 181 -2.93 2.18 3.57
N SER A 182 -2.38 3.34 3.96
CA SER A 182 -1.50 4.12 3.07
C SER A 182 -0.24 3.37 2.61
N TRP A 183 0.25 2.43 3.42
CA TRP A 183 1.40 1.61 3.06
C TRP A 183 1.10 0.63 1.91
N SER A 184 -0.17 0.22 1.69
CA SER A 184 -0.54 -0.76 0.65
C SER A 184 -0.25 -0.29 -0.78
N TYR A 185 -0.01 1.01 -0.99
CA TYR A 185 0.40 1.57 -2.28
C TYR A 185 1.91 1.47 -2.55
N ARG A 186 2.70 1.05 -1.55
CA ARG A 186 4.17 0.97 -1.64
C ARG A 186 4.70 -0.46 -1.83
N PHE A 187 3.84 -1.46 -1.69
CA PHE A 187 4.19 -2.87 -1.76
C PHE A 187 3.45 -3.56 -2.88
N ASP A 188 4.06 -4.59 -3.45
CA ASP A 188 3.47 -5.35 -4.52
C ASP A 188 2.40 -6.30 -3.98
N ARG A 189 1.20 -6.19 -4.56
CA ARG A 189 0.11 -7.05 -4.20
C ARG A 189 0.31 -8.44 -4.77
N LEU A 190 0.49 -9.44 -3.90
CA LEU A 190 0.61 -10.83 -4.31
C LEU A 190 -0.75 -11.47 -4.57
N ALA A 191 -1.65 -11.46 -3.58
CA ALA A 191 -2.87 -12.24 -3.63
C ALA A 191 -3.99 -11.69 -2.75
N ARG A 192 -5.21 -12.14 -3.04
CA ARG A 192 -6.34 -12.07 -2.13
C ARG A 192 -6.77 -13.49 -1.75
N ILE A 193 -6.85 -13.77 -0.45
CA ILE A 193 -7.34 -15.02 0.10
C ILE A 193 -8.43 -14.66 1.12
N GLY A 194 -9.66 -15.09 0.86
CA GLY A 194 -10.81 -14.71 1.68
C GLY A 194 -11.00 -13.19 1.75
N LEU A 195 -11.02 -12.66 2.96
CA LEU A 195 -11.15 -11.23 3.25
C LEU A 195 -9.80 -10.52 3.44
N HIS A 196 -8.67 -11.16 3.18
CA HIS A 196 -7.35 -10.55 3.29
C HIS A 196 -6.67 -10.35 1.94
N VAL A 197 -5.93 -9.24 1.82
CA VAL A 197 -5.04 -8.93 0.70
C VAL A 197 -3.62 -8.95 1.23
N PHE A 198 -2.75 -9.73 0.57
CA PHE A 198 -1.37 -9.99 0.96
C PHE A 198 -0.40 -9.28 0.03
N TYR A 199 0.74 -8.80 0.60
CA TYR A 199 1.74 -8.00 -0.09
C TYR A 199 3.15 -8.51 0.17
N GLU A 200 3.96 -8.54 -0.87
CA GLU A 200 5.42 -8.71 -0.81
C GLU A 200 6.08 -7.38 -0.44
N ALA A 201 7.21 -7.43 0.31
CA ALA A 201 7.92 -6.25 0.78
C ALA A 201 9.41 -6.32 0.42
#